data_e32c8330420e76cbcf4b6d259d5aeffd
#
_entry.id   e32c8330420e76cbcf4b6d259d5aeffd
#
_cell.length_a   1.000
_cell.length_b   1.000
_cell.length_c   1.000
_cell.angle_alpha   90.00
_cell.angle_beta   90.00
_cell.angle_gamma   90.00
#
_symmetry.space_group_name_H-M   'P 1'
#
loop_
_entity.id
_entity.type
_entity.pdbx_description
1 polymer ?
#
loop_
_entity_poly.entity_id
_entity_poly.type
_entity_poly.pdbx_seq_one_letter_code
_entity_poly.pdbx_strand_id
1 'polypeptide(L)'
;MINADYHGLRGVVIRKEPDKLVLANPDYIRTGKKQMRLGGESAPRNKALMKMFNLINIGERAGSGVPNIFNVWADEGWEEPEIEERFDPDRTVLTLSFKKSGDKKAAIKSGDKKAAIKSGDKKVTKKTQMQYDKIFAFMEE
;
A
#
# COMPACT_ATOMS: atom_id res chain seq x y z
N MET A 1 1.38 -10.80 -4.74
CA MET A 1 1.50 -11.90 -5.70
C MET A 1 2.32 -13.06 -5.14
N ILE A 2 3.57 -12.91 -4.75
CA ILE A 2 4.43 -14.02 -4.22
C ILE A 2 3.90 -14.68 -2.95
N ASN A 3 3.07 -14.01 -2.17
CA ASN A 3 2.46 -14.51 -0.93
C ASN A 3 1.00 -14.94 -1.09
N ALA A 4 0.44 -14.89 -2.30
CA ALA A 4 -0.95 -15.24 -2.56
C ALA A 4 -1.17 -16.76 -2.55
N ASP A 5 -2.32 -17.18 -2.03
CA ASP A 5 -2.81 -18.55 -2.22
C ASP A 5 -3.55 -18.64 -3.57
N TYR A 6 -2.89 -19.24 -4.56
CA TYR A 6 -3.47 -19.46 -5.89
C TYR A 6 -4.31 -20.75 -5.98
N HIS A 7 -4.33 -21.57 -4.93
CA HIS A 7 -5.14 -22.79 -4.87
C HIS A 7 -6.50 -22.56 -4.22
N GLY A 8 -6.67 -21.41 -3.58
CA GLY A 8 -7.93 -21.01 -2.95
C GLY A 8 -8.96 -20.50 -3.97
N LEU A 9 -10.21 -20.36 -3.50
CA LEU A 9 -11.34 -19.90 -4.32
C LEU A 9 -11.30 -18.41 -4.71
N ARG A 10 -10.40 -17.63 -4.11
CA ARG A 10 -10.33 -16.17 -4.30
C ARG A 10 -8.98 -15.74 -4.84
N GLY A 11 -8.99 -14.88 -5.86
CA GLY A 11 -7.78 -14.30 -6.43
C GLY A 11 -7.26 -13.08 -5.67
N VAL A 12 -6.09 -12.59 -6.10
CA VAL A 12 -5.57 -11.27 -5.74
C VAL A 12 -6.49 -10.20 -6.32
N VAL A 13 -6.84 -9.21 -5.53
CA VAL A 13 -7.66 -8.07 -5.96
C VAL A 13 -6.90 -6.79 -5.70
N ILE A 14 -6.79 -5.96 -6.72
CA ILE A 14 -6.26 -4.60 -6.64
C ILE A 14 -7.39 -3.67 -7.05
N ARG A 15 -7.78 -2.75 -6.16
CA ARG A 15 -8.83 -1.78 -6.40
C ARG A 15 -8.30 -0.38 -6.17
N LYS A 16 -8.29 0.42 -7.23
CA LYS A 16 -7.96 1.84 -7.18
C LYS A 16 -9.25 2.63 -6.96
N GLU A 17 -9.25 3.45 -5.94
CA GLU A 17 -10.30 4.43 -5.64
C GLU A 17 -9.72 5.84 -5.76
N PRO A 18 -10.53 6.91 -5.83
CA PRO A 18 -10.00 8.27 -6.03
C PRO A 18 -8.98 8.72 -4.97
N ASP A 19 -9.12 8.22 -3.74
CA ASP A 19 -8.36 8.65 -2.56
C ASP A 19 -7.56 7.53 -1.89
N LYS A 20 -7.61 6.31 -2.43
CA LYS A 20 -6.89 5.17 -1.85
C LYS A 20 -6.67 4.03 -2.84
N LEU A 21 -5.73 3.18 -2.53
CA LEU A 21 -5.48 1.91 -3.20
C LEU A 21 -5.70 0.77 -2.20
N VAL A 22 -6.50 -0.21 -2.58
CA VAL A 22 -6.79 -1.39 -1.76
C VAL A 22 -6.24 -2.63 -2.46
N LEU A 23 -5.31 -3.30 -1.79
CA LEU A 23 -4.71 -4.55 -2.26
C LEU A 23 -5.17 -5.67 -1.34
N ALA A 24 -5.90 -6.64 -1.88
CA ALA A 24 -6.40 -7.76 -1.11
C ALA A 24 -5.79 -9.07 -1.63
N ASN A 25 -5.02 -9.72 -0.78
CA ASN A 25 -4.27 -10.93 -1.07
C ASN A 25 -4.89 -12.13 -0.34
N PRO A 26 -5.19 -13.23 -1.04
CA PRO A 26 -5.66 -14.44 -0.37
C PRO A 26 -4.48 -15.09 0.39
N ASP A 27 -4.65 -15.34 1.62
CA ASP A 27 -3.77 -15.89 2.64
C ASP A 27 -3.51 -14.90 3.80
N TYR A 28 -3.01 -15.43 4.91
CA TYR A 28 -2.62 -14.69 6.11
C TYR A 28 -1.14 -14.29 6.08
N ILE A 29 -0.74 -13.41 7.01
CA ILE A 29 0.64 -12.94 7.14
C ILE A 29 1.49 -13.99 7.85
N ARG A 30 2.35 -14.71 7.12
CA ARG A 30 3.13 -15.84 7.62
C ARG A 30 4.19 -15.47 8.67
N THR A 31 4.74 -14.27 8.57
CA THR A 31 5.75 -13.73 9.51
C THR A 31 5.12 -13.03 10.72
N GLY A 32 3.80 -12.82 10.69
CA GLY A 32 3.10 -11.99 11.66
C GLY A 32 3.24 -10.48 11.36
N LYS A 33 2.23 -9.70 11.74
CA LYS A 33 2.15 -8.26 11.44
C LYS A 33 3.35 -7.47 11.97
N LYS A 34 3.81 -7.79 13.17
CA LYS A 34 4.93 -7.08 13.81
C LYS A 34 6.22 -7.27 13.02
N GLN A 35 6.56 -8.52 12.68
CA GLN A 35 7.78 -8.84 11.93
C GLN A 35 7.71 -8.30 10.50
N MET A 36 6.55 -8.40 9.84
CA MET A 36 6.33 -7.84 8.51
C MET A 36 6.58 -6.32 8.49
N ARG A 37 6.18 -5.61 9.55
CA ARG A 37 6.39 -4.16 9.67
C ARG A 37 7.84 -3.78 9.97
N LEU A 38 8.55 -4.61 10.74
CA LEU A 38 9.99 -4.42 11.01
C LEU A 38 10.87 -4.75 9.80
N GLY A 39 10.41 -5.68 8.95
CA GLY A 39 11.22 -6.17 7.83
C GLY A 39 12.31 -7.14 8.27
N GLY A 40 13.27 -7.39 7.37
CA GLY A 40 14.41 -8.28 7.63
C GLY A 40 14.10 -9.77 7.45
N GLU A 41 12.84 -10.16 7.40
CA GLU A 41 12.40 -11.53 7.13
C GLU A 41 11.47 -11.61 5.93
N SER A 42 11.65 -12.64 5.11
CA SER A 42 10.79 -12.93 3.97
C SER A 42 10.38 -14.41 3.99
N ALA A 43 9.08 -14.67 4.05
CA ALA A 43 8.50 -16.00 4.01
C ALA A 43 7.56 -16.17 2.80
N PRO A 44 8.10 -16.18 1.56
CA PRO A 44 7.27 -16.26 0.36
C PRO A 44 6.54 -17.61 0.29
N ARG A 45 5.23 -17.56 0.03
CA ARG A 45 4.42 -18.76 -0.23
C ARG A 45 4.84 -19.41 -1.56
N ASN A 46 5.01 -18.59 -2.59
CA ASN A 46 5.37 -19.04 -3.94
C ASN A 46 6.85 -18.81 -4.21
N LYS A 47 7.70 -19.71 -3.72
CA LYS A 47 9.17 -19.62 -3.84
C LYS A 47 9.65 -19.61 -5.30
N ALA A 48 8.98 -20.37 -6.18
CA ALA A 48 9.30 -20.40 -7.60
C ALA A 48 9.03 -19.05 -8.26
N LEU A 49 7.87 -18.46 -7.99
CA LEU A 49 7.50 -17.13 -8.47
C LEU A 49 8.46 -16.05 -7.97
N MET A 50 8.86 -16.14 -6.69
CA MET A 50 9.88 -15.24 -6.12
C MET A 50 11.21 -15.34 -6.86
N LYS A 51 11.66 -16.57 -7.21
CA LYS A 51 12.88 -16.77 -8.00
C LYS A 51 12.77 -16.15 -9.38
N MET A 52 11.62 -16.29 -10.05
CA MET A 52 11.39 -15.69 -11.38
C MET A 52 11.46 -14.16 -11.32
N PHE A 53 10.82 -13.53 -10.33
CA PHE A 53 10.91 -12.07 -10.16
C PHE A 53 12.34 -11.60 -9.86
N ASN A 54 13.11 -12.36 -9.07
CA ASN A 54 14.50 -12.01 -8.80
C ASN A 54 15.37 -12.03 -10.07
N LEU A 55 15.07 -12.88 -11.08
CA LEU A 55 15.80 -12.90 -12.34
C LEU A 55 15.67 -11.59 -13.15
N ILE A 56 14.58 -10.87 -12.94
CA ILE A 56 14.31 -9.59 -13.62
C ILE A 56 14.48 -8.41 -12.65
N ASN A 57 15.20 -8.62 -11.55
CA ASN A 57 15.47 -7.62 -10.49
C ASN A 57 14.21 -7.01 -9.86
N ILE A 58 13.09 -7.75 -9.87
CA ILE A 58 11.87 -7.37 -9.16
C ILE A 58 11.79 -8.19 -7.87
N GLY A 59 11.77 -7.50 -6.75
CA GLY A 59 11.61 -8.10 -5.41
C GLY A 59 12.94 -8.45 -4.75
N GLU A 60 13.13 -7.94 -3.56
CA GLU A 60 14.23 -8.26 -2.66
C GLU A 60 13.83 -9.33 -1.65
N ARG A 61 14.77 -10.18 -1.28
CA ARG A 61 14.54 -11.22 -0.26
C ARG A 61 14.51 -10.68 1.17
N ALA A 62 14.90 -9.41 1.35
CA ALA A 62 15.14 -8.81 2.66
C ALA A 62 13.86 -8.43 3.45
N GLY A 63 12.66 -8.67 2.91
CA GLY A 63 11.42 -8.24 3.57
C GLY A 63 11.29 -6.74 3.72
N SER A 64 11.97 -5.95 2.89
CA SER A 64 12.02 -4.49 2.95
C SER A 64 10.78 -3.79 2.39
N GLY A 65 9.95 -4.49 1.60
CA GLY A 65 8.85 -3.87 0.86
C GLY A 65 7.81 -3.19 1.75
N VAL A 66 7.36 -3.84 2.81
CA VAL A 66 6.36 -3.27 3.73
C VAL A 66 6.93 -2.09 4.53
N PRO A 67 8.10 -2.19 5.20
CA PRO A 67 8.73 -1.04 5.83
C PRO A 67 8.88 0.16 4.90
N ASN A 68 9.29 -0.05 3.65
CA ASN A 68 9.43 1.02 2.67
C ASN A 68 8.10 1.71 2.35
N ILE A 69 6.99 0.95 2.25
CA ILE A 69 5.66 1.54 2.06
C ILE A 69 5.32 2.48 3.22
N PHE A 70 5.53 2.05 4.47
CA PHE A 70 5.25 2.89 5.64
C PHE A 70 6.12 4.16 5.66
N ASN A 71 7.41 4.03 5.34
CA ASN A 71 8.33 5.17 5.29
C ASN A 71 7.89 6.17 4.21
N VAL A 72 7.60 5.72 2.99
CA VAL A 72 7.16 6.60 1.89
C VAL A 72 5.86 7.31 2.24
N TRP A 73 4.89 6.62 2.86
CA TRP A 73 3.63 7.24 3.28
C TRP A 73 3.82 8.29 4.36
N ALA A 74 4.73 8.04 5.32
CA ALA A 74 5.11 9.00 6.35
C ALA A 74 5.80 10.23 5.77
N ASP A 75 6.76 10.03 4.85
CA ASP A 75 7.52 11.10 4.19
C ASP A 75 6.61 12.02 3.35
N GLU A 76 5.61 11.42 2.68
CA GLU A 76 4.59 12.18 1.92
C GLU A 76 3.54 12.85 2.82
N GLY A 77 3.53 12.55 4.12
CA GLY A 77 2.56 13.06 5.08
C GLY A 77 1.14 12.54 4.85
N TRP A 78 0.99 11.36 4.25
CA TRP A 78 -0.30 10.67 4.08
C TRP A 78 -0.71 9.90 5.33
N GLU A 79 -1.97 9.48 5.37
CA GLU A 79 -2.47 8.60 6.44
C GLU A 79 -1.69 7.29 6.44
N GLU A 80 -1.36 6.80 7.63
CA GLU A 80 -0.60 5.56 7.79
C GLU A 80 -1.27 4.39 7.05
N PRO A 81 -0.49 3.56 6.32
CA PRO A 81 -1.00 2.34 5.68
C PRO A 81 -1.68 1.41 6.68
N GLU A 82 -2.86 0.91 6.33
CA GLU A 82 -3.61 -0.02 7.17
C GLU A 82 -3.49 -1.45 6.65
N ILE A 83 -3.15 -2.38 7.55
CA ILE A 83 -3.05 -3.81 7.24
C ILE A 83 -4.04 -4.56 8.11
N GLU A 84 -5.03 -5.17 7.44
CA GLU A 84 -6.08 -5.98 8.06
C GLU A 84 -5.91 -7.45 7.64
N GLU A 85 -5.99 -8.36 8.61
CA GLU A 85 -6.17 -9.79 8.34
C GLU A 85 -7.64 -10.14 8.57
N ARG A 86 -8.26 -10.76 7.59
CA ARG A 86 -9.60 -11.31 7.65
C ARG A 86 -9.49 -12.82 7.61
N PHE A 87 -10.27 -13.46 8.45
CA PHE A 87 -10.36 -14.91 8.54
C PHE A 87 -11.73 -15.34 8.01
N ASP A 88 -11.82 -16.56 7.53
CA ASP A 88 -13.05 -17.16 6.97
C ASP A 88 -13.62 -16.44 5.74
N PRO A 89 -12.95 -16.50 4.57
CA PRO A 89 -11.66 -17.12 4.29
C PRO A 89 -10.49 -16.18 4.55
N ASP A 90 -9.32 -16.76 4.78
CA ASP A 90 -8.09 -16.02 5.05
C ASP A 90 -7.77 -15.01 3.96
N ARG A 91 -7.57 -13.77 4.36
CA ARG A 91 -7.27 -12.67 3.46
C ARG A 91 -6.50 -11.54 4.15
N THR A 92 -5.43 -11.12 3.56
CA THR A 92 -4.70 -9.93 3.98
C THR A 92 -5.09 -8.75 3.10
N VAL A 93 -5.53 -7.65 3.69
CA VAL A 93 -5.92 -6.42 2.99
C VAL A 93 -4.97 -5.31 3.40
N LEU A 94 -4.28 -4.72 2.42
CA LEU A 94 -3.48 -3.52 2.57
C LEU A 94 -4.25 -2.35 1.96
N THR A 95 -4.53 -1.33 2.77
CA THR A 95 -5.16 -0.09 2.34
C THR A 95 -4.13 1.04 2.40
N LEU A 96 -3.93 1.70 1.27
CA LEU A 96 -3.01 2.81 1.09
C LEU A 96 -3.82 4.07 0.81
N SER A 97 -3.98 4.95 1.81
CA SER A 97 -4.70 6.22 1.68
C SER A 97 -3.78 7.31 1.11
N PHE A 98 -4.29 8.13 0.19
CA PHE A 98 -3.61 9.32 -0.32
C PHE A 98 -4.08 10.61 0.37
N LYS A 99 -4.88 10.48 1.43
CA LYS A 99 -5.32 11.61 2.26
C LYS A 99 -4.19 12.08 3.16
N LYS A 100 -4.09 13.38 3.38
CA LYS A 100 -3.12 13.94 4.32
C LYS A 100 -3.50 13.60 5.75
N SER A 101 -2.51 13.24 6.55
CA SER A 101 -2.67 12.82 7.96
C SER A 101 -3.35 13.90 8.86
N GLY A 102 -3.37 15.16 8.40
CA GLY A 102 -4.03 16.28 9.10
C GLY A 102 -5.55 16.41 8.90
N ASP A 103 -6.09 15.80 7.85
CA ASP A 103 -7.48 16.04 7.45
C ASP A 103 -8.52 15.37 8.36
N LYS A 104 -8.14 14.33 9.08
CA LYS A 104 -9.02 13.68 10.09
C LYS A 104 -9.38 14.57 11.29
N LYS A 105 -8.51 15.54 11.66
CA LYS A 105 -8.82 16.46 12.78
C LYS A 105 -9.83 17.55 12.41
N ALA A 106 -10.01 17.82 11.12
CA ALA A 106 -10.99 18.82 10.64
C ALA A 106 -12.41 18.24 10.56
N ALA A 107 -12.57 16.95 10.26
CA ALA A 107 -13.88 16.31 10.09
C ALA A 107 -14.66 16.11 11.39
N ILE A 108 -14.00 16.15 12.56
CA ILE A 108 -14.67 15.97 13.87
C ILE A 108 -15.12 17.31 14.47
N LYS A 109 -14.73 18.46 13.91
CA LYS A 109 -15.01 19.81 14.43
C LYS A 109 -15.89 20.72 13.56
N SER A 110 -16.45 20.23 12.47
CA SER A 110 -17.35 21.08 11.67
C SER A 110 -18.74 20.49 11.46
N GLY A 111 -19.46 20.27 12.57
CA GLY A 111 -20.84 20.67 12.59
C GLY A 111 -20.85 22.21 12.70
N ASP A 112 -21.40 22.88 11.72
CA ASP A 112 -21.57 24.35 11.61
C ASP A 112 -20.32 25.22 11.38
N LYS A 113 -20.06 25.54 10.11
CA LYS A 113 -20.05 26.90 9.55
C LYS A 113 -19.53 26.91 8.12
N LYS A 114 -20.41 27.36 7.19
CA LYS A 114 -20.02 27.84 5.84
C LYS A 114 -19.01 28.99 5.97
N ALA A 115 -17.93 28.95 5.21
CA ALA A 115 -17.46 30.06 4.36
C ALA A 115 -16.06 29.85 3.78
N ALA A 116 -15.95 30.15 2.49
CA ALA A 116 -14.81 30.72 1.77
C ALA A 116 -13.59 29.85 1.41
N ILE A 117 -13.58 29.56 0.12
CA ILE A 117 -12.48 29.10 -0.74
C ILE A 117 -11.31 30.11 -0.69
N LYS A 118 -10.09 29.62 -0.47
CA LYS A 118 -8.88 30.22 -1.01
C LYS A 118 -7.97 29.14 -1.56
N SER A 119 -7.85 29.14 -2.88
CA SER A 119 -6.88 28.35 -3.65
C SER A 119 -5.46 28.75 -3.28
N GLY A 120 -4.64 27.79 -2.95
CA GLY A 120 -3.21 27.94 -2.79
C GLY A 120 -2.51 26.84 -3.55
N ASP A 121 -2.09 27.13 -4.79
CA ASP A 121 -1.22 26.28 -5.59
C ASP A 121 0.09 26.00 -4.85
N LYS A 122 0.29 24.75 -4.43
CA LYS A 122 1.62 24.26 -4.07
C LYS A 122 2.18 23.46 -5.24
N LYS A 123 3.20 24.03 -5.89
CA LYS A 123 4.03 23.39 -6.90
C LYS A 123 4.48 22.00 -6.43
N VAL A 124 4.00 20.98 -7.12
CA VAL A 124 4.54 19.62 -7.03
C VAL A 124 5.98 19.65 -7.53
N THR A 125 6.93 19.19 -6.73
CA THR A 125 8.34 19.16 -7.15
C THR A 125 8.50 18.12 -8.27
N LYS A 126 9.36 18.42 -9.28
CA LYS A 126 9.63 17.54 -10.43
C LYS A 126 9.98 16.09 -10.04
N LYS A 127 10.55 15.90 -8.85
CA LYS A 127 10.93 14.57 -8.32
C LYS A 127 9.70 13.74 -7.95
N THR A 128 8.66 14.35 -7.41
CA THR A 128 7.41 13.69 -7.03
C THR A 128 6.62 13.28 -8.28
N GLN A 129 6.60 14.13 -9.31
CA GLN A 129 5.93 13.84 -10.58
C GLN A 129 6.58 12.62 -11.28
N MET A 130 7.91 12.53 -11.33
CA MET A 130 8.63 11.37 -11.89
C MET A 130 8.32 10.05 -11.18
N GLN A 131 8.06 10.06 -9.88
CA GLN A 131 7.68 8.86 -9.14
C GLN A 131 6.24 8.42 -9.46
N TYR A 132 5.32 9.36 -9.60
CA TYR A 132 3.95 9.06 -10.02
C TYR A 132 3.92 8.46 -11.43
N ASP A 133 4.63 9.07 -12.38
CA ASP A 133 4.69 8.61 -13.77
C ASP A 133 5.25 7.19 -13.88
N LYS A 134 6.24 6.82 -13.04
CA LYS A 134 6.77 5.45 -12.99
C LYS A 134 5.78 4.44 -12.42
N ILE A 135 5.00 4.82 -11.41
CA ILE A 135 3.98 3.94 -10.82
C ILE A 135 2.82 3.73 -11.80
N PHE A 136 2.42 4.78 -12.53
CA PHE A 136 1.32 4.69 -13.49
C PHE A 136 1.73 3.98 -14.78
N ALA A 137 2.93 4.20 -15.32
CA ALA A 137 3.44 3.49 -16.49
C ALA A 137 3.53 1.98 -16.29
N PHE A 138 3.77 1.51 -15.06
CA PHE A 138 3.81 0.09 -14.71
C PHE A 138 2.40 -0.54 -14.61
N MET A 139 1.34 0.25 -14.60
CA MET A 139 -0.06 -0.23 -14.48
C MET A 139 -0.81 -0.23 -15.82
N GLU A 140 -0.22 0.28 -16.91
CA GLU A 140 -0.83 0.33 -18.25
C GLU A 140 -0.32 -0.78 -19.20
N GLU A 141 0.68 -1.59 -18.79
CA GLU A 141 1.10 -2.83 -19.44
C GLU A 141 0.44 -4.06 -18.74
#